data_897ac89e97d4a3a4709c0df6508af3a8
#
_entry.id   897ac89e97d4a3a4709c0df6508af3a8
#
_cell.length_a   1.000
_cell.length_b   1.000
_cell.length_c   1.000
_cell.angle_alpha   90.00
_cell.angle_beta   90.00
_cell.angle_gamma   90.00
#
_symmetry.space_group_name_H-M   'P 1'
#
loop_
_entity.id
_entity.type
_entity.pdbx_description
1 polymer ?
#
loop_
_entity_poly.entity_id
_entity_poly.type
_entity_poly.pdbx_seq_one_letter_code
_entity_poly.pdbx_strand_id
1 'polypeptide(L)'
;VDFSYEVSRSLAACEGALLVVDAAQGVEAQSVANCYTAVEQGLEVVPVLNKIDLPTADIERVKGEIEAVIGIDATDAVAISAKTGLNVRDVLEAIVLRIPPPKSVDTGHLQALIIDSWFDNYLGVVSLVRVIQGEIKPGDKILVMSTGRTHQVDDVGVFTPKRKVLGKLSAGEVGWLNAAIKDV
;
A
#
# COMPACT_ATOMS: atom_id res chain seq x y z
N VAL A 1 5.70 -0.70 20.06
CA VAL A 1 6.24 0.29 19.10
C VAL A 1 5.05 0.79 18.31
N ASP A 2 4.86 2.10 18.27
CA ASP A 2 3.76 2.73 17.53
C ASP A 2 4.21 2.98 16.08
N PHE A 3 3.63 2.26 15.14
CA PHE A 3 3.85 2.42 13.69
C PHE A 3 2.65 3.08 12.99
N SER A 4 1.77 3.73 13.73
CA SER A 4 0.53 4.29 13.17
C SER A 4 0.77 5.31 12.06
N TYR A 5 1.83 6.09 12.18
CA TYR A 5 2.21 7.09 11.19
C TYR A 5 2.65 6.46 9.87
N GLU A 6 3.55 5.46 9.92
CA GLU A 6 4.03 4.74 8.74
C GLU A 6 2.91 3.95 8.06
N VAL A 7 2.04 3.31 8.86
CA VAL A 7 0.85 2.60 8.36
C VAL A 7 -0.08 3.58 7.64
N SER A 8 -0.40 4.72 8.25
CA SER A 8 -1.27 5.72 7.64
C SER A 8 -0.75 6.24 6.31
N ARG A 9 0.56 6.53 6.21
CA ARG A 9 1.18 6.97 4.95
C ARG A 9 1.18 5.88 3.88
N SER A 10 1.45 4.64 4.27
CA SER A 10 1.41 3.51 3.33
C SER A 10 0.01 3.28 2.80
N LEU A 11 -1.01 3.34 3.66
CA LEU A 11 -2.42 3.20 3.27
C LEU A 11 -2.88 4.35 2.35
N ALA A 12 -2.40 5.57 2.58
CA ALA A 12 -2.70 6.72 1.72
C ALA A 12 -2.23 6.56 0.26
N ALA A 13 -1.37 5.58 0.00
CA ALA A 13 -0.90 5.23 -1.34
C ALA A 13 -1.71 4.09 -1.99
N CYS A 14 -2.75 3.59 -1.34
CA CYS A 14 -3.51 2.42 -1.76
C CYS A 14 -4.98 2.76 -2.04
N GLU A 15 -5.66 1.95 -2.83
CA GLU A 15 -7.11 1.97 -3.05
C GLU A 15 -7.83 0.93 -2.20
N GLY A 16 -7.10 -0.03 -1.66
CA GLY A 16 -7.63 -1.07 -0.80
C GLY A 16 -6.56 -1.72 0.05
N ALA A 17 -6.99 -2.53 0.99
CA ALA A 17 -6.13 -3.24 1.93
C ALA A 17 -6.59 -4.69 2.11
N LEU A 18 -5.65 -5.60 2.32
CA LEU A 18 -5.95 -6.94 2.77
C LEU A 18 -5.88 -6.99 4.29
N LEU A 19 -6.98 -7.36 4.94
CA LEU A 19 -7.01 -7.70 6.36
C LEU A 19 -6.65 -9.18 6.52
N VAL A 20 -5.37 -9.46 6.77
CA VAL A 20 -4.90 -10.83 6.93
C VAL A 20 -4.96 -11.23 8.39
N VAL A 21 -5.83 -12.21 8.72
CA VAL A 21 -6.03 -12.70 10.08
C VAL A 21 -5.61 -14.18 10.17
N ASP A 22 -4.98 -14.55 11.27
CA ASP A 22 -4.62 -15.93 11.56
C ASP A 22 -5.88 -16.74 11.92
N ALA A 23 -6.21 -17.76 11.14
CA ALA A 23 -7.41 -18.58 11.35
C ALA A 23 -7.38 -19.41 12.64
N ALA A 24 -6.21 -19.58 13.26
CA ALA A 24 -6.06 -20.28 14.54
C ALA A 24 -6.12 -19.31 15.73
N GLN A 25 -5.47 -18.16 15.64
CA GLN A 25 -5.39 -17.17 16.72
C GLN A 25 -6.61 -16.25 16.77
N GLY A 26 -7.14 -15.85 15.60
CA GLY A 26 -8.25 -14.91 15.50
C GLY A 26 -7.79 -13.44 15.38
N VAL A 27 -8.69 -12.52 15.70
CA VAL A 27 -8.47 -11.07 15.56
C VAL A 27 -7.58 -10.53 16.67
N GLU A 28 -6.51 -9.84 16.30
CA GLU A 28 -5.58 -9.19 17.24
C GLU A 28 -5.78 -7.66 17.26
N ALA A 29 -5.46 -7.02 18.39
CA ALA A 29 -5.65 -5.58 18.59
C ALA A 29 -4.97 -4.72 17.50
N GLN A 30 -3.80 -5.13 17.02
CA GLN A 30 -3.08 -4.41 15.98
C GLN A 30 -3.80 -4.49 14.63
N SER A 31 -4.38 -5.64 14.29
CA SER A 31 -5.19 -5.82 13.09
C SER A 31 -6.43 -4.92 13.12
N VAL A 32 -7.07 -4.79 14.28
CA VAL A 32 -8.22 -3.90 14.49
C VAL A 32 -7.82 -2.44 14.24
N ALA A 33 -6.76 -1.97 14.89
CA ALA A 33 -6.31 -0.58 14.78
C ALA A 33 -5.94 -0.21 13.33
N ASN A 34 -5.19 -1.08 12.66
CA ASN A 34 -4.79 -0.86 11.26
C ASN A 34 -6.01 -0.90 10.30
N CYS A 35 -6.98 -1.79 10.57
CA CYS A 35 -8.20 -1.86 9.78
C CYS A 35 -9.04 -0.59 9.90
N TYR A 36 -9.21 -0.05 11.11
CA TYR A 36 -9.90 1.23 11.30
C TYR A 36 -9.21 2.36 10.54
N THR A 37 -7.89 2.44 10.57
CA THR A 37 -7.14 3.43 9.78
C THR A 37 -7.41 3.29 8.28
N ALA A 38 -7.50 2.07 7.75
CA ALA A 38 -7.83 1.83 6.36
C ALA A 38 -9.26 2.27 6.01
N VAL A 39 -10.23 1.92 6.86
CA VAL A 39 -11.65 2.28 6.68
C VAL A 39 -11.85 3.80 6.76
N GLU A 40 -11.21 4.48 7.73
CA GLU A 40 -11.25 5.94 7.85
C GLU A 40 -10.69 6.66 6.63
N GLN A 41 -9.72 6.07 5.93
CA GLN A 41 -9.21 6.59 4.67
C GLN A 41 -10.06 6.22 3.46
N GLY A 42 -11.18 5.51 3.65
CA GLY A 42 -12.10 5.12 2.60
C GLY A 42 -11.60 4.00 1.69
N LEU A 43 -10.68 3.17 2.19
CA LEU A 43 -10.14 2.03 1.46
C LEU A 43 -11.12 0.86 1.48
N GLU A 44 -11.17 0.12 0.37
CA GLU A 44 -11.81 -1.20 0.34
C GLU A 44 -10.97 -2.19 1.14
N VAL A 45 -11.58 -2.90 2.10
CA VAL A 45 -10.90 -3.89 2.92
C VAL A 45 -11.37 -5.30 2.55
N VAL A 46 -10.43 -6.15 2.15
CA VAL A 46 -10.70 -7.54 1.79
C VAL A 46 -10.20 -8.46 2.91
N PRO A 47 -11.08 -9.13 3.67
CA PRO A 47 -10.68 -10.08 4.69
C PRO A 47 -10.05 -11.35 4.09
N VAL A 48 -8.92 -11.77 4.66
CA VAL A 48 -8.19 -12.99 4.30
C VAL A 48 -7.85 -13.78 5.55
N LEU A 49 -8.29 -15.03 5.62
CA LEU A 49 -8.01 -15.93 6.73
C LEU A 49 -6.84 -16.83 6.37
N ASN A 50 -5.69 -16.60 7.01
CA ASN A 50 -4.47 -17.34 6.73
C ASN A 50 -4.24 -18.48 7.73
N LYS A 51 -3.37 -19.42 7.35
CA LYS A 51 -2.94 -20.57 8.14
C LYS A 51 -4.05 -21.62 8.33
N ILE A 52 -4.95 -21.78 7.35
CA ILE A 52 -5.99 -22.84 7.41
C ILE A 52 -5.43 -24.26 7.35
N ASP A 53 -4.13 -24.41 7.09
CA ASP A 53 -3.41 -25.69 7.20
C ASP A 53 -3.17 -26.15 8.65
N LEU A 54 -3.37 -25.28 9.63
CA LEU A 54 -3.21 -25.64 11.04
C LEU A 54 -4.44 -26.42 11.57
N PRO A 55 -4.23 -27.46 12.39
CA PRO A 55 -5.34 -28.23 12.97
C PRO A 55 -6.25 -27.39 13.89
N THR A 56 -5.75 -26.27 14.40
CA THR A 56 -6.47 -25.34 15.30
C THR A 56 -7.18 -24.22 14.56
N ALA A 57 -7.11 -24.20 13.21
CA ALA A 57 -7.80 -23.19 12.42
C ALA A 57 -9.32 -23.34 12.51
N ASP A 58 -10.01 -22.23 12.77
CA ASP A 58 -11.47 -22.18 12.85
C ASP A 58 -11.98 -20.96 12.05
N ILE A 59 -12.33 -21.20 10.79
CA ILE A 59 -12.71 -20.19 9.81
C ILE A 59 -13.98 -19.47 10.25
N GLU A 60 -15.01 -20.19 10.68
CA GLU A 60 -16.31 -19.60 11.00
C GLU A 60 -16.26 -18.75 12.27
N ARG A 61 -15.51 -19.21 13.28
CA ARG A 61 -15.26 -18.43 14.49
C ARG A 61 -14.57 -17.11 14.15
N VAL A 62 -13.49 -17.16 13.33
CA VAL A 62 -12.71 -15.95 13.02
C VAL A 62 -13.47 -14.99 12.10
N LYS A 63 -14.31 -15.46 11.19
CA LYS A 63 -15.26 -14.61 10.45
C LYS A 63 -16.17 -13.86 11.41
N GLY A 64 -16.80 -14.56 12.35
CA GLY A 64 -17.64 -13.94 13.38
C GLY A 64 -16.90 -12.93 14.26
N GLU A 65 -15.63 -13.18 14.59
CA GLU A 65 -14.79 -12.23 15.31
C GLU A 65 -14.51 -10.96 14.50
N ILE A 66 -14.22 -11.08 13.20
CA ILE A 66 -14.01 -9.93 12.29
C ILE A 66 -15.27 -9.06 12.27
N GLU A 67 -16.44 -9.67 12.08
CA GLU A 67 -17.71 -8.94 12.05
C GLU A 67 -18.05 -8.28 13.39
N ALA A 68 -17.87 -9.01 14.50
CA ALA A 68 -18.22 -8.51 15.83
C ALA A 68 -17.26 -7.45 16.37
N VAL A 69 -15.95 -7.60 16.09
CA VAL A 69 -14.91 -6.75 16.69
C VAL A 69 -14.55 -5.57 15.77
N ILE A 70 -14.48 -5.82 14.45
CA ILE A 70 -14.06 -4.81 13.48
C ILE A 70 -15.27 -4.16 12.81
N GLY A 71 -16.37 -4.89 12.64
CA GLY A 71 -17.60 -4.38 12.03
C GLY A 71 -17.61 -4.39 10.50
N ILE A 72 -16.74 -5.18 9.87
CA ILE A 72 -16.73 -5.39 8.42
C ILE A 72 -17.31 -6.77 8.08
N ASP A 73 -17.97 -6.87 6.93
CA ASP A 73 -18.51 -8.13 6.43
C ASP A 73 -17.37 -9.10 6.08
N ALA A 74 -17.36 -10.28 6.70
CA ALA A 74 -16.40 -11.35 6.48
C ALA A 74 -17.00 -12.58 5.79
N THR A 75 -18.25 -12.51 5.33
CA THR A 75 -18.95 -13.62 4.65
C THR A 75 -18.10 -14.18 3.51
N ASP A 76 -17.57 -13.29 2.65
CA ASP A 76 -16.76 -13.63 1.49
C ASP A 76 -15.24 -13.55 1.78
N ALA A 77 -14.83 -13.75 3.04
CA ALA A 77 -13.41 -13.79 3.40
C ALA A 77 -12.72 -14.96 2.70
N VAL A 78 -11.54 -14.70 2.12
CA VAL A 78 -10.77 -15.72 1.41
C VAL A 78 -9.93 -16.53 2.39
N ALA A 79 -10.17 -17.83 2.49
CA ALA A 79 -9.45 -18.72 3.40
C ALA A 79 -8.26 -19.36 2.68
N ILE A 80 -7.04 -19.13 3.17
CA ILE A 80 -5.78 -19.53 2.53
C ILE A 80 -4.79 -20.20 3.47
N SER A 81 -3.81 -20.86 2.88
CA SER A 81 -2.52 -21.13 3.52
C SER A 81 -1.39 -20.56 2.68
N ALA A 82 -0.83 -19.45 3.13
CA ALA A 82 0.34 -18.86 2.47
C ALA A 82 1.55 -19.81 2.49
N LYS A 83 1.65 -20.66 3.51
CA LYS A 83 2.72 -21.66 3.66
C LYS A 83 2.66 -22.74 2.57
N THR A 84 1.47 -23.24 2.25
CA THR A 84 1.28 -24.32 1.28
C THR A 84 0.94 -23.80 -0.12
N GLY A 85 0.58 -22.54 -0.25
CA GLY A 85 0.08 -21.93 -1.49
C GLY A 85 -1.41 -22.15 -1.74
N LEU A 86 -2.11 -22.84 -0.83
CA LEU A 86 -3.54 -23.15 -0.98
C LEU A 86 -4.35 -21.85 -1.06
N ASN A 87 -5.18 -21.72 -2.09
CA ASN A 87 -6.10 -20.60 -2.37
C ASN A 87 -5.43 -19.19 -2.45
N VAL A 88 -4.10 -19.11 -2.53
CA VAL A 88 -3.41 -17.81 -2.66
C VAL A 88 -3.82 -17.10 -3.96
N ARG A 89 -4.10 -17.86 -5.03
CA ARG A 89 -4.60 -17.30 -6.28
C ARG A 89 -5.95 -16.61 -6.11
N ASP A 90 -6.81 -17.13 -5.25
CA ASP A 90 -8.15 -16.56 -5.01
C ASP A 90 -8.04 -15.18 -4.33
N VAL A 91 -6.99 -14.94 -3.53
CA VAL A 91 -6.70 -13.60 -3.01
C VAL A 91 -6.34 -12.63 -4.13
N LEU A 92 -5.53 -13.05 -5.10
CA LEU A 92 -5.17 -12.20 -6.25
C LEU A 92 -6.39 -11.88 -7.11
N GLU A 93 -7.27 -12.86 -7.33
CA GLU A 93 -8.54 -12.63 -8.02
C GLU A 93 -9.46 -11.68 -7.22
N ALA A 94 -9.54 -11.84 -5.90
CA ALA A 94 -10.32 -10.95 -5.03
C ALA A 94 -9.80 -9.50 -5.07
N ILE A 95 -8.48 -9.30 -5.11
CA ILE A 95 -7.88 -7.97 -5.30
C ILE A 95 -8.38 -7.33 -6.59
N VAL A 96 -8.29 -8.06 -7.71
CA VAL A 96 -8.69 -7.53 -9.03
C VAL A 96 -10.19 -7.24 -9.11
N LEU A 97 -11.02 -8.06 -8.45
CA LEU A 97 -12.47 -7.93 -8.52
C LEU A 97 -13.04 -6.90 -7.54
N ARG A 98 -12.43 -6.74 -6.37
CA ARG A 98 -13.02 -5.97 -5.25
C ARG A 98 -12.33 -4.63 -5.00
N ILE A 99 -11.01 -4.54 -5.21
CA ILE A 99 -10.30 -3.27 -5.00
C ILE A 99 -10.43 -2.40 -6.25
N PRO A 100 -10.93 -1.16 -6.13
CA PRO A 100 -11.07 -0.29 -7.28
C PRO A 100 -9.71 0.12 -7.85
N PRO A 101 -9.62 0.41 -9.16
CA PRO A 101 -8.39 0.94 -9.75
C PRO A 101 -8.09 2.35 -9.21
N PRO A 102 -6.84 2.82 -9.33
CA PRO A 102 -6.46 4.18 -8.96
C PRO A 102 -7.34 5.22 -9.64
N LYS A 103 -7.87 6.15 -8.85
CA LYS A 103 -8.58 7.32 -9.40
C LYS A 103 -7.54 8.28 -9.95
N SER A 104 -7.43 8.39 -11.26
CA SER A 104 -6.60 9.40 -11.93
C SER A 104 -7.48 10.52 -12.45
N VAL A 105 -7.20 11.73 -12.04
CA VAL A 105 -7.76 12.93 -12.67
C VAL A 105 -6.61 13.57 -13.44
N ASP A 106 -6.66 13.52 -14.76
CA ASP A 106 -5.66 14.19 -15.58
C ASP A 106 -6.01 15.68 -15.68
N THR A 107 -5.42 16.47 -14.80
CA THR A 107 -5.52 17.95 -14.85
C THR A 107 -4.31 18.59 -15.51
N GLY A 108 -3.39 17.79 -16.04
CA GLY A 108 -2.15 18.26 -16.69
C GLY A 108 -1.07 18.76 -15.73
N HIS A 109 -1.35 18.87 -14.43
CA HIS A 109 -0.38 19.28 -13.43
C HIS A 109 0.08 18.10 -12.58
N LEU A 110 1.41 17.93 -12.46
CA LEU A 110 1.97 16.89 -11.59
C LEU A 110 1.62 17.17 -10.13
N GLN A 111 1.04 16.15 -9.48
CA GLN A 111 0.94 16.05 -8.04
C GLN A 111 1.36 14.63 -7.61
N ALA A 112 2.24 14.56 -6.64
CA ALA A 112 2.71 13.29 -6.08
C ALA A 112 2.78 13.37 -4.55
N LEU A 113 2.43 12.26 -3.90
CA LEU A 113 2.53 12.09 -2.46
C LEU A 113 3.84 11.37 -2.14
N ILE A 114 4.67 11.93 -1.27
CA ILE A 114 5.84 11.24 -0.72
C ILE A 114 5.34 10.30 0.37
N ILE A 115 5.56 9.00 0.18
CA ILE A 115 5.19 7.93 1.11
C ILE A 115 6.32 7.71 2.12
N ASP A 116 7.55 7.65 1.61
CA ASP A 116 8.76 7.39 2.39
C ASP A 116 9.98 8.03 1.73
N SER A 117 11.06 8.22 2.49
CA SER A 117 12.33 8.71 1.97
C SER A 117 13.49 8.10 2.75
N TRP A 118 14.56 7.75 2.04
CA TRP A 118 15.77 7.21 2.66
C TRP A 118 17.02 7.72 1.95
N PHE A 119 18.15 7.61 2.61
CA PHE A 119 19.44 7.96 2.04
C PHE A 119 20.08 6.73 1.38
N ASP A 120 20.43 6.87 0.09
CA ASP A 120 21.19 5.89 -0.67
C ASP A 120 22.61 6.44 -0.88
N ASN A 121 23.64 5.64 -0.62
CA ASN A 121 25.03 6.08 -0.67
C ASN A 121 25.48 6.54 -2.08
N TYR A 122 24.79 6.12 -3.13
CA TYR A 122 25.12 6.45 -4.52
C TYR A 122 24.24 7.54 -5.12
N LEU A 123 22.96 7.57 -4.73
CA LEU A 123 21.96 8.46 -5.31
C LEU A 123 21.61 9.66 -4.42
N GLY A 124 22.06 9.65 -3.16
CA GLY A 124 21.60 10.62 -2.17
C GLY A 124 20.19 10.27 -1.66
N VAL A 125 19.33 11.25 -1.49
CA VAL A 125 17.96 11.02 -1.03
C VAL A 125 17.12 10.41 -2.15
N VAL A 126 16.53 9.26 -1.85
CA VAL A 126 15.55 8.57 -2.70
C VAL A 126 14.20 8.65 -2.02
N SER A 127 13.19 9.12 -2.72
CA SER A 127 11.82 9.20 -2.21
C SER A 127 10.92 8.18 -2.90
N LEU A 128 10.15 7.44 -2.12
CA LEU A 128 9.04 6.62 -2.60
C LEU A 128 7.82 7.51 -2.74
N VAL A 129 7.24 7.55 -3.91
CA VAL A 129 6.13 8.44 -4.23
C VAL A 129 4.98 7.70 -4.89
N ARG A 130 3.77 8.18 -4.63
CA ARG A 130 2.59 7.88 -5.43
C ARG A 130 2.27 9.08 -6.30
N VAL A 131 2.21 8.90 -7.61
CA VAL A 131 1.73 9.93 -8.54
C VAL A 131 0.21 9.98 -8.46
N ILE A 132 -0.33 11.11 -8.00
CA ILE A 132 -1.77 11.33 -7.87
C ILE A 132 -2.38 11.77 -9.21
N GLN A 133 -1.69 12.69 -9.90
CA GLN A 133 -2.09 13.16 -11.22
C GLN A 133 -0.88 13.63 -12.03
N GLY A 134 -1.03 13.67 -13.34
CA GLY A 134 0.03 13.99 -14.27
C GLY A 134 1.07 12.88 -14.41
N GLU A 135 2.27 13.23 -14.80
CA GLU A 135 3.41 12.33 -14.91
C GLU A 135 4.69 12.99 -14.38
N ILE A 136 5.65 12.17 -13.98
CA ILE A 136 6.99 12.61 -13.57
C ILE A 136 8.05 11.82 -14.33
N LYS A 137 9.05 12.51 -14.88
CA LYS A 137 10.14 11.93 -15.65
C LYS A 137 11.47 12.60 -15.35
N PRO A 138 12.60 11.96 -15.68
CA PRO A 138 13.90 12.57 -15.58
C PRO A 138 13.96 13.91 -16.32
N GLY A 139 14.58 14.91 -15.69
CA GLY A 139 14.67 16.28 -16.21
C GLY A 139 13.56 17.23 -15.76
N ASP A 140 12.45 16.72 -15.25
CA ASP A 140 11.35 17.56 -14.73
C ASP A 140 11.79 18.36 -13.51
N LYS A 141 11.22 19.54 -13.32
CA LYS A 141 11.38 20.33 -12.11
C LYS A 141 10.18 20.10 -11.20
N ILE A 142 10.43 19.68 -9.99
CA ILE A 142 9.42 19.44 -8.95
C ILE A 142 9.58 20.46 -7.82
N LEU A 143 8.46 20.87 -7.24
CA LEU A 143 8.40 21.67 -6.03
C LEU A 143 8.12 20.77 -4.84
N VAL A 144 9.03 20.71 -3.87
CA VAL A 144 8.79 20.09 -2.57
C VAL A 144 8.01 21.08 -1.72
N MET A 145 6.71 20.83 -1.54
CA MET A 145 5.78 21.80 -0.95
C MET A 145 6.12 22.14 0.50
N SER A 146 6.63 21.19 1.28
CA SER A 146 7.01 21.39 2.68
C SER A 146 8.18 22.35 2.87
N THR A 147 9.13 22.37 1.93
CA THR A 147 10.33 23.23 1.98
C THR A 147 10.22 24.46 1.07
N GLY A 148 9.28 24.48 0.12
CA GLY A 148 9.16 25.51 -0.91
C GLY A 148 10.32 25.51 -1.92
N ARG A 149 11.14 24.44 -1.94
CA ARG A 149 12.32 24.35 -2.82
C ARG A 149 12.00 23.55 -4.08
N THR A 150 12.59 23.98 -5.19
CA THR A 150 12.49 23.30 -6.48
C THR A 150 13.73 22.43 -6.69
N HIS A 151 13.51 21.18 -7.11
CA HIS A 151 14.55 20.21 -7.45
C HIS A 151 14.34 19.67 -8.86
N GLN A 152 15.43 19.29 -9.51
CA GLN A 152 15.35 18.59 -10.79
C GLN A 152 15.37 17.09 -10.52
N VAL A 153 14.47 16.36 -11.20
CA VAL A 153 14.41 14.90 -11.14
C VAL A 153 15.57 14.32 -11.97
N ASP A 154 16.41 13.51 -11.34
CA ASP A 154 17.51 12.82 -12.01
C ASP A 154 17.02 11.51 -12.62
N ASP A 155 16.37 10.66 -11.80
CA ASP A 155 15.85 9.36 -12.20
C ASP A 155 14.52 9.05 -11.53
N VAL A 156 13.73 8.18 -12.19
CA VAL A 156 12.51 7.58 -11.66
C VAL A 156 12.47 6.08 -11.95
N GLY A 157 11.72 5.32 -11.14
CA GLY A 157 11.60 3.89 -11.37
C GLY A 157 10.71 3.18 -10.35
N VAL A 158 10.74 1.86 -10.39
CA VAL A 158 9.95 0.97 -9.52
C VAL A 158 10.83 -0.08 -8.87
N PHE A 159 10.29 -0.76 -7.86
CA PHE A 159 10.91 -1.94 -7.24
C PHE A 159 10.21 -3.22 -7.73
N THR A 160 10.99 -4.21 -8.26
CA THR A 160 10.49 -5.48 -8.83
C THR A 160 11.30 -6.74 -8.48
N PRO A 161 11.63 -7.11 -7.26
CA PRO A 161 11.87 -6.37 -6.03
C PRO A 161 13.11 -5.48 -6.08
N LYS A 162 14.01 -5.71 -7.06
CA LYS A 162 15.17 -4.84 -7.30
C LYS A 162 14.73 -3.54 -7.95
N ARG A 163 15.49 -2.49 -7.68
CA ARG A 163 15.28 -1.20 -8.33
C ARG A 163 15.42 -1.33 -9.85
N LYS A 164 14.39 -0.85 -10.57
CA LYS A 164 14.34 -0.76 -12.01
C LYS A 164 14.07 0.69 -12.41
N VAL A 165 14.97 1.27 -13.19
CA VAL A 165 14.79 2.62 -13.76
C VAL A 165 13.72 2.57 -14.84
N LEU A 166 12.86 3.59 -14.87
CA LEU A 166 11.82 3.80 -15.86
C LEU A 166 12.01 5.16 -16.55
N GLY A 167 11.41 5.32 -17.72
CA GLY A 167 11.38 6.61 -18.41
C GLY A 167 10.43 7.63 -17.79
N LYS A 168 9.42 7.17 -17.06
CA LYS A 168 8.44 7.99 -16.35
C LYS A 168 7.64 7.19 -15.33
N LEU A 169 6.96 7.91 -14.42
CA LEU A 169 5.87 7.42 -13.60
C LEU A 169 4.61 8.22 -13.94
N SER A 170 3.49 7.56 -14.12
CA SER A 170 2.20 8.15 -14.48
C SER A 170 1.22 8.14 -13.30
N ALA A 171 0.13 8.88 -13.40
CA ALA A 171 -0.92 8.93 -12.38
C ALA A 171 -1.40 7.52 -11.98
N GLY A 172 -1.51 7.29 -10.66
CA GLY A 172 -1.85 6.00 -10.06
C GLY A 172 -0.65 5.08 -9.78
N GLU A 173 0.52 5.35 -10.36
CA GLU A 173 1.71 4.53 -10.12
C GLU A 173 2.43 4.92 -8.83
N VAL A 174 2.98 3.89 -8.15
CA VAL A 174 3.89 4.04 -7.02
C VAL A 174 5.30 3.66 -7.50
N GLY A 175 6.24 4.56 -7.24
CA GLY A 175 7.62 4.35 -7.63
C GLY A 175 8.59 5.19 -6.82
N TRP A 176 9.85 5.08 -7.12
CA TRP A 176 10.89 5.88 -6.50
C TRP A 176 11.35 7.00 -7.44
N LEU A 177 11.75 8.11 -6.86
CA LEU A 177 12.44 9.18 -7.55
C LEU A 177 13.71 9.59 -6.81
N ASN A 178 14.67 10.05 -7.58
CA ASN A 178 15.85 10.76 -7.12
C ASN A 178 15.84 12.16 -7.74
N ALA A 179 16.03 13.19 -6.93
CA ALA A 179 15.98 14.60 -7.36
C ALA A 179 17.07 15.46 -6.70
N ALA A 180 18.23 14.87 -6.39
CA ALA A 180 19.36 15.56 -5.74
C ALA A 180 18.94 16.38 -4.50
N ILE A 181 17.94 15.90 -3.75
CA ILE A 181 17.50 16.52 -2.50
C ILE A 181 18.58 16.25 -1.46
N LYS A 182 19.18 17.28 -0.89
CA LYS A 182 20.27 17.15 0.08
C LYS A 182 19.78 17.16 1.54
N ASP A 183 18.61 17.73 1.76
CA ASP A 183 17.98 17.88 3.09
C ASP A 183 16.56 17.33 3.03
N VAL A 184 16.23 16.45 3.96
CA VAL A 184 14.89 15.87 4.16
C VAL A 184 14.27 16.44 5.42
#